data_49287957c7af0f92135eb1d87522ac9e
#
_entry.id   49287957c7af0f92135eb1d87522ac9e
#
_cell.length_a   1.000
_cell.length_b   1.000
_cell.length_c   1.000
_cell.angle_alpha   90.00
_cell.angle_beta   90.00
_cell.angle_gamma   90.00
#
_symmetry.space_group_name_H-M   'P 1'
#
loop_
_entity.id
_entity.type
_entity.pdbx_description
1 polymer ?
#
loop_
_entity_poly.entity_id
_entity_poly.type
_entity_poly.pdbx_seq_one_letter_code
_entity_poly.pdbx_strand_id
1 'polypeptide(L)'
;KRLRPRRKHRKAALAALPEEMRLIGQHLARAGIPGLRDAITTQNKGAAEAGEPEIPVDLLLQLAERIQPNLRTADWHDRAEAALAGMSEVDLRDLRSVVVAADTAARTDETRDLAEKLREGLVARVEHEHTEWMNEVRTTLDDGRIVRALRLSSRPPKAGSPLPAPELERLAEAANASLTSQISQERWATIIDAVALSPVHLRVVPEGIPAEPAEELLEVVRRVSMSIPDVATSFGIKPTPPRRNRRPRRPAAS
;
A
#
# COMPACT_ATOMS: atom_id res chain seq x y z
N LYS A 1 -2.11 12.00 2.31
CA LYS A 1 -1.64 12.79 3.45
C LYS A 1 -1.30 11.87 4.62
N ARG A 2 -0.20 12.12 5.34
CA ARG A 2 0.22 11.30 6.49
C ARG A 2 -0.61 11.62 7.73
N LEU A 3 -0.97 10.61 8.53
CA LEU A 3 -1.70 10.77 9.79
C LEU A 3 -0.89 11.61 10.81
N ARG A 4 -1.56 12.59 11.45
CA ARG A 4 -0.93 13.49 12.43
C ARG A 4 -1.80 13.61 13.70
N PRO A 5 -1.65 12.71 14.70
CA PRO A 5 -2.42 12.74 15.94
C PRO A 5 -2.03 13.92 16.84
N ARG A 6 -3.00 14.46 17.59
CA ARG A 6 -2.81 15.61 18.51
C ARG A 6 -2.21 15.25 19.88
N ARG A 7 -2.13 13.99 20.22
CA ARG A 7 -1.60 13.46 21.49
C ARG A 7 -2.32 13.96 22.75
N LYS A 8 -3.61 14.31 22.66
CA LYS A 8 -4.43 14.81 23.80
C LYS A 8 -4.64 13.71 24.85
N HIS A 9 -5.16 12.56 24.41
CA HIS A 9 -5.45 11.43 25.28
C HIS A 9 -4.19 10.82 25.87
N ARG A 10 -3.12 10.69 25.08
CA ARG A 10 -1.82 10.22 25.56
C ARG A 10 -1.24 11.15 26.64
N LYS A 11 -1.33 12.45 26.49
CA LYS A 11 -0.90 13.41 27.51
C LYS A 11 -1.71 13.28 28.79
N ALA A 12 -3.05 13.16 28.68
CA ALA A 12 -3.94 12.95 29.81
C ALA A 12 -3.64 11.64 30.55
N ALA A 13 -3.44 10.55 29.82
CA ALA A 13 -3.08 9.25 30.42
C ALA A 13 -1.74 9.30 31.16
N LEU A 14 -0.73 10.01 30.63
CA LEU A 14 0.55 10.21 31.32
C LEU A 14 0.40 11.08 32.57
N ALA A 15 -0.42 12.13 32.52
CA ALA A 15 -0.66 13.03 33.65
C ALA A 15 -1.42 12.32 34.79
N ALA A 16 -2.28 11.35 34.47
CA ALA A 16 -3.03 10.56 35.44
C ALA A 16 -2.17 9.50 36.19
N LEU A 17 -0.95 9.24 35.74
CA LEU A 17 -0.03 8.34 36.44
C LEU A 17 0.49 8.99 37.73
N PRO A 18 0.71 8.18 38.82
CA PRO A 18 1.47 8.61 39.98
C PRO A 18 2.83 9.20 39.58
N GLU A 19 3.33 10.18 40.33
CA GLU A 19 4.53 10.92 39.98
C GLU A 19 5.73 10.00 39.75
N GLU A 20 5.89 9.00 40.62
CA GLU A 20 6.98 8.00 40.53
C GLU A 20 6.92 7.15 39.24
N MET A 21 5.73 6.97 38.69
CA MET A 21 5.52 6.17 37.46
C MET A 21 5.58 7.00 36.17
N ARG A 22 5.59 8.33 36.24
CA ARG A 22 5.53 9.19 35.04
C ARG A 22 6.75 9.02 34.15
N LEU A 23 7.95 8.85 34.71
CA LEU A 23 9.16 8.59 33.91
C LEU A 23 9.07 7.27 33.17
N ILE A 24 8.62 6.20 33.83
CA ILE A 24 8.38 4.90 33.19
C ILE A 24 7.35 5.05 32.07
N GLY A 25 6.22 5.74 32.34
CA GLY A 25 5.18 6.02 31.36
C GLY A 25 5.68 6.79 30.15
N GLN A 26 6.55 7.79 30.35
CA GLN A 26 7.16 8.55 29.26
C GLN A 26 8.08 7.69 28.39
N HIS A 27 8.90 6.83 28.98
CA HIS A 27 9.74 5.87 28.25
C HIS A 27 8.89 4.87 27.46
N LEU A 28 7.86 4.30 28.08
CA LEU A 28 6.92 3.39 27.42
C LEU A 28 6.22 4.06 26.24
N ALA A 29 5.72 5.28 26.43
CA ALA A 29 5.05 6.02 25.38
C ALA A 29 5.98 6.41 24.22
N ARG A 30 7.29 6.46 24.42
CA ARG A 30 8.31 6.81 23.41
C ARG A 30 8.85 5.58 22.69
N ALA A 31 9.21 4.53 23.40
CA ALA A 31 9.97 3.40 22.89
C ALA A 31 9.39 2.01 23.25
N GLY A 32 8.26 1.96 23.97
CA GLY A 32 7.65 0.72 24.43
C GLY A 32 8.48 -0.04 25.47
N ILE A 33 8.08 -1.28 25.77
CA ILE A 33 8.81 -2.17 26.72
C ILE A 33 10.26 -2.45 26.27
N PRO A 34 10.54 -2.73 24.98
CA PRO A 34 11.93 -2.95 24.57
C PRO A 34 12.82 -1.75 24.88
N GLY A 35 12.39 -0.53 24.50
CA GLY A 35 13.19 0.67 24.78
C GLY A 35 13.34 1.00 26.26
N LEU A 36 12.34 0.66 27.11
CA LEU A 36 12.48 0.77 28.57
C LEU A 36 13.53 -0.23 29.10
N ARG A 37 13.51 -1.46 28.63
CA ARG A 37 14.50 -2.50 29.00
C ARG A 37 15.92 -2.06 28.65
N ASP A 38 16.13 -1.55 27.43
CA ASP A 38 17.43 -1.05 26.99
C ASP A 38 17.91 0.13 27.83
N ALA A 39 17.01 1.05 28.19
CA ALA A 39 17.33 2.18 29.07
C ALA A 39 17.75 1.72 30.46
N ILE A 40 17.04 0.76 31.10
CA ILE A 40 17.37 0.20 32.40
C ILE A 40 18.71 -0.53 32.32
N THR A 41 18.95 -1.34 31.31
CA THR A 41 20.21 -2.07 31.13
C THR A 41 21.39 -1.12 31.01
N THR A 42 21.24 -0.04 30.27
CA THR A 42 22.28 0.98 30.08
C THR A 42 22.56 1.70 31.43
N GLN A 43 21.52 2.04 32.19
CA GLN A 43 21.66 2.70 33.49
C GLN A 43 22.32 1.78 34.53
N ASN A 44 21.92 0.50 34.61
CA ASN A 44 22.51 -0.47 35.53
C ASN A 44 23.99 -0.71 35.22
N LYS A 45 24.38 -0.71 33.94
CA LYS A 45 25.79 -0.80 33.57
C LYS A 45 26.58 0.40 34.12
N GLY A 46 26.05 1.62 33.97
CA GLY A 46 26.69 2.82 34.54
C GLY A 46 26.72 2.81 36.05
N ALA A 47 25.66 2.34 36.71
CA ALA A 47 25.59 2.20 38.20
C ALA A 47 26.63 1.20 38.72
N ALA A 48 26.78 0.05 38.05
CA ALA A 48 27.81 -0.94 38.39
C ALA A 48 29.24 -0.38 38.25
N GLU A 49 29.51 0.38 37.22
CA GLU A 49 30.81 1.06 37.00
C GLU A 49 31.08 2.13 38.09
N ALA A 50 30.02 2.78 38.60
CA ALA A 50 30.11 3.80 39.65
C ALA A 50 30.03 3.22 41.09
N GLY A 51 29.78 1.93 41.26
CA GLY A 51 29.54 1.30 42.56
C GLY A 51 28.21 1.68 43.21
N GLU A 52 27.24 2.13 42.39
CA GLU A 52 25.87 2.49 42.83
C GLU A 52 24.92 1.29 42.77
N PRO A 53 23.80 1.29 43.54
CA PRO A 53 22.83 0.21 43.51
C PRO A 53 22.13 0.13 42.15
N GLU A 54 22.00 -1.10 41.63
CA GLU A 54 21.29 -1.38 40.38
C GLU A 54 19.77 -1.29 40.54
N ILE A 55 19.09 -0.86 39.49
CA ILE A 55 17.64 -0.80 39.41
C ILE A 55 17.08 -2.22 39.20
N PRO A 56 16.07 -2.67 39.99
CA PRO A 56 15.45 -3.97 39.81
C PRO A 56 14.65 -4.04 38.51
N VAL A 57 15.24 -4.66 37.48
CA VAL A 57 14.70 -4.73 36.10
C VAL A 57 13.31 -5.34 36.09
N ASP A 58 13.12 -6.50 36.75
CA ASP A 58 11.86 -7.24 36.70
C ASP A 58 10.69 -6.48 37.32
N LEU A 59 10.94 -5.78 38.45
CA LEU A 59 9.93 -4.96 39.11
C LEU A 59 9.45 -3.82 38.20
N LEU A 60 10.39 -3.11 37.56
CA LEU A 60 10.03 -2.02 36.65
C LEU A 60 9.33 -2.52 35.39
N LEU A 61 9.71 -3.69 34.87
CA LEU A 61 9.01 -4.28 33.72
C LEU A 61 7.59 -4.71 34.08
N GLN A 62 7.36 -5.30 35.25
CA GLN A 62 6.01 -5.62 35.74
C GLN A 62 5.13 -4.37 35.86
N LEU A 63 5.67 -3.27 36.41
CA LEU A 63 4.96 -1.99 36.47
C LEU A 63 4.65 -1.45 35.07
N ALA A 64 5.62 -1.53 34.15
CA ALA A 64 5.46 -1.14 32.76
C ALA A 64 4.33 -1.92 32.06
N GLU A 65 4.26 -3.23 32.25
CA GLU A 65 3.22 -4.09 31.72
C GLU A 65 1.82 -3.73 32.22
N ARG A 66 1.69 -3.27 33.46
CA ARG A 66 0.41 -2.82 34.05
C ARG A 66 -0.07 -1.50 33.45
N ILE A 67 0.81 -0.54 33.20
CA ILE A 67 0.42 0.78 32.67
C ILE A 67 0.36 0.84 31.14
N GLN A 68 1.08 -0.03 30.44
CA GLN A 68 1.19 -0.02 28.98
C GLN A 68 -0.17 -0.11 28.26
N PRO A 69 -1.13 -0.97 28.67
CA PRO A 69 -2.43 -1.07 28.00
C PRO A 69 -3.19 0.26 27.95
N ASN A 70 -3.20 1.02 29.04
CA ASN A 70 -3.86 2.32 29.11
C ASN A 70 -3.17 3.35 28.21
N LEU A 71 -1.84 3.37 28.19
CA LEU A 71 -1.09 4.25 27.29
C LEU A 71 -1.30 3.91 25.82
N ARG A 72 -1.40 2.62 25.48
CA ARG A 72 -1.70 2.15 24.12
C ARG A 72 -3.12 2.55 23.68
N THR A 73 -4.11 2.40 24.56
CA THR A 73 -5.49 2.84 24.30
C THR A 73 -5.54 4.34 24.06
N ALA A 74 -4.85 5.13 24.89
CA ALA A 74 -4.81 6.59 24.75
C ALA A 74 -4.08 7.04 23.47
N ASP A 75 -2.98 6.41 23.11
CA ASP A 75 -2.28 6.68 21.84
C ASP A 75 -3.11 6.29 20.63
N TRP A 76 -3.80 5.14 20.70
CA TRP A 76 -4.73 4.73 19.67
C TRP A 76 -5.91 5.72 19.53
N HIS A 77 -6.47 6.19 20.63
CA HIS A 77 -7.57 7.17 20.64
C HIS A 77 -7.17 8.46 19.91
N ASP A 78 -5.99 9.02 20.21
CA ASP A 78 -5.44 10.18 19.49
C ASP A 78 -5.30 9.92 17.97
N ARG A 79 -4.86 8.72 17.58
CA ARG A 79 -4.74 8.31 16.18
C ARG A 79 -6.10 8.11 15.52
N ALA A 80 -7.04 7.55 16.23
CA ALA A 80 -8.40 7.27 15.78
C ALA A 80 -9.18 8.56 15.50
N GLU A 81 -9.14 9.54 16.42
CA GLU A 81 -9.73 10.88 16.20
C GLU A 81 -9.12 11.57 14.98
N ALA A 82 -7.79 11.53 14.85
CA ALA A 82 -7.12 12.15 13.71
C ALA A 82 -7.42 11.43 12.38
N ALA A 83 -7.59 10.11 12.42
CA ALA A 83 -7.96 9.31 11.25
C ALA A 83 -9.40 9.61 10.82
N LEU A 84 -10.34 9.69 11.75
CA LEU A 84 -11.73 10.01 11.45
C LEU A 84 -11.87 11.45 10.90
N ALA A 85 -11.19 12.42 11.51
CA ALA A 85 -11.19 13.81 11.05
C ALA A 85 -10.54 14.00 9.67
N GLY A 86 -9.60 13.12 9.30
CA GLY A 86 -8.90 13.15 8.01
C GLY A 86 -9.31 12.03 7.06
N MET A 87 -10.48 11.41 7.22
CA MET A 87 -10.92 10.22 6.50
C MET A 87 -10.79 10.33 4.98
N SER A 88 -11.08 11.49 4.41
CA SER A 88 -10.99 11.74 2.96
C SER A 88 -9.57 11.98 2.43
N GLU A 89 -8.62 12.38 3.27
CA GLU A 89 -7.30 12.82 2.83
C GLU A 89 -6.13 11.95 3.29
N VAL A 90 -6.31 11.25 4.43
CA VAL A 90 -5.26 10.40 5.01
C VAL A 90 -5.01 9.19 4.11
N ASP A 91 -3.76 8.75 4.01
CA ASP A 91 -3.39 7.55 3.24
C ASP A 91 -4.13 6.32 3.78
N LEU A 92 -4.69 5.51 2.88
CA LEU A 92 -5.45 4.30 3.22
C LEU A 92 -4.64 3.31 4.08
N ARG A 93 -3.32 3.28 3.91
CA ARG A 93 -2.44 2.43 4.73
C ARG A 93 -2.45 2.89 6.19
N ASP A 94 -2.41 4.21 6.43
CA ASP A 94 -2.49 4.77 7.77
C ASP A 94 -3.86 4.51 8.40
N LEU A 95 -4.96 4.73 7.65
CA LEU A 95 -6.32 4.43 8.11
C LEU A 95 -6.48 2.96 8.48
N ARG A 96 -6.05 2.03 7.61
CA ARG A 96 -6.09 0.59 7.90
C ARG A 96 -5.30 0.22 9.14
N SER A 97 -4.12 0.82 9.34
CA SER A 97 -3.30 0.55 10.52
C SER A 97 -4.00 0.95 11.83
N VAL A 98 -4.82 2.02 11.79
CA VAL A 98 -5.61 2.45 12.94
C VAL A 98 -6.81 1.54 13.17
N VAL A 99 -7.51 1.14 12.10
CA VAL A 99 -8.64 0.20 12.18
C VAL A 99 -8.21 -1.16 12.74
N VAL A 100 -7.11 -1.73 12.23
CA VAL A 100 -6.58 -3.02 12.72
C VAL A 100 -6.14 -2.91 14.20
N ALA A 101 -5.52 -1.80 14.59
CA ALA A 101 -5.08 -1.61 15.97
C ALA A 101 -6.26 -1.46 16.97
N ALA A 102 -7.48 -1.17 16.49
CA ALA A 102 -8.68 -1.08 17.31
C ALA A 102 -8.98 -2.38 18.08
N ASP A 103 -8.73 -3.54 17.48
CA ASP A 103 -9.04 -4.85 18.07
C ASP A 103 -8.36 -5.07 19.43
N THR A 104 -7.19 -4.46 19.64
CA THR A 104 -6.45 -4.54 20.90
C THR A 104 -6.57 -3.29 21.76
N ALA A 105 -6.88 -2.13 21.17
CA ALA A 105 -6.83 -0.83 21.84
C ALA A 105 -8.19 -0.27 22.23
N ALA A 106 -9.27 -0.60 21.53
CA ALA A 106 -10.62 -0.11 21.80
C ALA A 106 -11.28 -0.91 22.94
N ARG A 107 -11.13 -0.44 24.18
CA ARG A 107 -11.56 -1.16 25.38
C ARG A 107 -12.76 -0.56 26.08
N THR A 108 -13.02 0.73 25.91
CA THR A 108 -14.19 1.44 26.44
C THR A 108 -15.28 1.55 25.39
N ASP A 109 -16.52 1.81 25.80
CA ASP A 109 -17.63 1.97 24.87
C ASP A 109 -17.38 3.11 23.88
N GLU A 110 -16.85 4.26 24.36
CA GLU A 110 -16.44 5.39 23.52
C GLU A 110 -15.42 4.99 22.44
N THR A 111 -14.41 4.21 22.82
CA THR A 111 -13.37 3.76 21.87
C THR A 111 -13.88 2.67 20.93
N ARG A 112 -14.87 1.87 21.31
CA ARG A 112 -15.53 0.90 20.43
C ARG A 112 -16.39 1.60 19.39
N ASP A 113 -17.19 2.59 19.79
CA ASP A 113 -17.98 3.43 18.87
C ASP A 113 -17.09 4.15 17.85
N LEU A 114 -15.94 4.67 18.32
CA LEU A 114 -14.96 5.30 17.44
C LEU A 114 -14.34 4.30 16.45
N ALA A 115 -14.07 3.07 16.90
CA ALA A 115 -13.56 2.00 16.04
C ALA A 115 -14.57 1.58 14.97
N GLU A 116 -15.87 1.52 15.31
CA GLU A 116 -16.94 1.21 14.36
C GLU A 116 -17.06 2.28 13.29
N LYS A 117 -17.13 3.56 13.67
CA LYS A 117 -17.12 4.70 12.73
C LYS A 117 -15.91 4.69 11.79
N LEU A 118 -14.74 4.30 12.30
CA LEU A 118 -13.53 4.17 11.48
C LEU A 118 -13.62 3.01 10.49
N ARG A 119 -14.19 1.86 10.86
CA ARG A 119 -14.40 0.73 9.96
C ARG A 119 -15.37 1.09 8.84
N GLU A 120 -16.51 1.67 9.20
CA GLU A 120 -17.51 2.15 8.22
C GLU A 120 -16.92 3.19 7.28
N GLY A 121 -16.23 4.19 7.81
CA GLY A 121 -15.57 5.23 7.03
C GLY A 121 -14.49 4.68 6.10
N LEU A 122 -13.72 3.68 6.53
CA LEU A 122 -12.72 3.02 5.69
C LEU A 122 -13.37 2.25 4.54
N VAL A 123 -14.46 1.52 4.79
CA VAL A 123 -15.22 0.80 3.75
C VAL A 123 -15.75 1.80 2.72
N ALA A 124 -16.47 2.83 3.18
CA ALA A 124 -17.03 3.86 2.30
C ALA A 124 -15.94 4.57 1.47
N ARG A 125 -14.77 4.85 2.07
CA ARG A 125 -13.63 5.45 1.35
C ARG A 125 -13.07 4.53 0.26
N VAL A 126 -12.94 3.24 0.54
CA VAL A 126 -12.45 2.24 -0.43
C VAL A 126 -13.42 2.10 -1.59
N GLU A 127 -14.72 2.03 -1.31
CA GLU A 127 -15.78 1.96 -2.32
C GLU A 127 -15.82 3.23 -3.18
N HIS A 128 -15.68 4.39 -2.57
CA HIS A 128 -15.64 5.67 -3.29
C HIS A 128 -14.44 5.72 -4.25
N GLU A 129 -13.20 5.46 -3.77
CA GLU A 129 -12.01 5.45 -4.63
C GLU A 129 -12.11 4.44 -5.77
N HIS A 130 -12.70 3.27 -5.51
CA HIS A 130 -12.90 2.26 -6.53
C HIS A 130 -13.92 2.72 -7.59
N THR A 131 -15.03 3.30 -7.16
CA THR A 131 -16.08 3.83 -8.06
C THR A 131 -15.54 4.97 -8.93
N GLU A 132 -14.81 5.92 -8.34
CA GLU A 132 -14.17 7.02 -9.08
C GLU A 132 -13.17 6.49 -10.12
N TRP A 133 -12.35 5.52 -9.76
CA TRP A 133 -11.42 4.90 -10.70
C TRP A 133 -12.12 4.18 -11.85
N MET A 134 -13.17 3.40 -11.58
CA MET A 134 -13.96 2.75 -12.62
C MET A 134 -14.61 3.78 -13.56
N ASN A 135 -15.18 4.84 -13.00
CA ASN A 135 -15.78 5.91 -13.78
C ASN A 135 -14.74 6.63 -14.65
N GLU A 136 -13.54 6.87 -14.14
CA GLU A 136 -12.45 7.47 -14.93
C GLU A 136 -12.03 6.55 -16.08
N VAL A 137 -11.93 5.24 -15.86
CA VAL A 137 -11.63 4.26 -16.93
C VAL A 137 -12.74 4.29 -17.99
N ARG A 138 -14.01 4.25 -17.59
CA ARG A 138 -15.17 4.29 -18.51
C ARG A 138 -15.18 5.57 -19.35
N THR A 139 -15.15 6.72 -18.69
CA THR A 139 -15.19 8.02 -19.38
C THR A 139 -14.02 8.17 -20.35
N THR A 140 -12.82 7.74 -19.92
CA THR A 140 -11.63 7.80 -20.78
C THR A 140 -11.75 6.87 -22.00
N LEU A 141 -12.40 5.72 -21.84
CA LEU A 141 -12.69 4.79 -22.93
C LEU A 141 -13.74 5.35 -23.88
N ASP A 142 -14.83 5.92 -23.36
CA ASP A 142 -15.91 6.54 -24.12
C ASP A 142 -15.41 7.76 -24.93
N ASP A 143 -14.42 8.49 -24.42
CA ASP A 143 -13.71 9.57 -25.12
C ASP A 143 -12.78 9.05 -26.25
N GLY A 144 -12.66 7.73 -26.47
CA GLY A 144 -11.74 7.13 -27.45
C GLY A 144 -10.26 7.21 -27.08
N ARG A 145 -9.94 7.53 -25.82
CA ARG A 145 -8.55 7.65 -25.32
C ARG A 145 -8.00 6.31 -24.86
N ILE A 146 -7.95 5.33 -25.78
CA ILE A 146 -7.64 3.92 -25.44
C ILE A 146 -6.35 3.72 -24.65
N VAL A 147 -5.25 4.37 -25.05
CA VAL A 147 -3.95 4.23 -24.34
C VAL A 147 -4.06 4.71 -22.90
N ARG A 148 -4.81 5.79 -22.65
CA ARG A 148 -5.03 6.30 -21.29
C ARG A 148 -5.91 5.35 -20.49
N ALA A 149 -6.99 4.83 -21.07
CA ALA A 149 -7.87 3.86 -20.42
C ALA A 149 -7.11 2.59 -20.02
N LEU A 150 -6.27 2.04 -20.91
CA LEU A 150 -5.41 0.89 -20.64
C LEU A 150 -4.42 1.17 -19.49
N ARG A 151 -3.80 2.36 -19.47
CA ARG A 151 -2.88 2.75 -18.38
C ARG A 151 -3.59 2.97 -17.05
N LEU A 152 -4.81 3.52 -17.05
CA LEU A 152 -5.64 3.67 -15.85
C LEU A 152 -6.05 2.30 -15.32
N SER A 153 -6.48 1.38 -16.18
CA SER A 153 -6.87 0.02 -15.80
C SER A 153 -5.74 -0.79 -15.16
N SER A 154 -4.48 -0.47 -15.49
CA SER A 154 -3.29 -1.11 -14.90
C SER A 154 -2.95 -0.63 -13.49
N ARG A 155 -3.65 0.41 -12.98
CA ARG A 155 -3.35 1.05 -11.69
C ARG A 155 -4.60 1.15 -10.82
N PRO A 156 -5.19 0.02 -10.40
CA PRO A 156 -6.34 0.05 -9.52
C PRO A 156 -5.99 0.70 -8.17
N PRO A 157 -6.97 1.28 -7.48
CA PRO A 157 -6.79 1.75 -6.11
C PRO A 157 -6.26 0.63 -5.20
N LYS A 158 -5.45 0.97 -4.20
CA LYS A 158 -4.73 0.03 -3.31
C LYS A 158 -5.63 -1.01 -2.60
N ALA A 159 -6.91 -0.78 -2.56
CA ALA A 159 -7.89 -1.61 -1.87
C ALA A 159 -9.07 -2.03 -2.76
N GLY A 160 -9.06 -1.62 -4.02
CA GLY A 160 -10.16 -1.87 -4.94
C GLY A 160 -10.19 -3.32 -5.45
N SER A 161 -11.37 -3.76 -5.83
CA SER A 161 -11.58 -4.97 -6.61
C SER A 161 -11.06 -4.78 -8.04
N PRO A 162 -10.76 -5.85 -8.79
CA PRO A 162 -10.43 -5.76 -10.20
C PRO A 162 -11.61 -5.18 -11.00
N LEU A 163 -11.37 -4.74 -12.23
CA LEU A 163 -12.43 -4.31 -13.15
C LEU A 163 -13.44 -5.45 -13.36
N PRO A 164 -14.76 -5.16 -13.36
CA PRO A 164 -15.80 -6.13 -13.69
C PRO A 164 -15.64 -6.69 -15.10
N ALA A 165 -16.12 -7.92 -15.33
CA ALA A 165 -16.01 -8.60 -16.62
C ALA A 165 -16.52 -7.77 -17.82
N PRO A 166 -17.69 -7.09 -17.75
CA PRO A 166 -18.16 -6.25 -18.84
C PRO A 166 -17.20 -5.11 -19.21
N GLU A 167 -16.56 -4.50 -18.21
CA GLU A 167 -15.59 -3.42 -18.44
C GLU A 167 -14.29 -3.96 -19.05
N LEU A 168 -13.87 -5.16 -18.64
CA LEU A 168 -12.71 -5.83 -19.24
C LEU A 168 -12.99 -6.19 -20.70
N GLU A 169 -14.19 -6.64 -21.04
CA GLU A 169 -14.60 -6.95 -22.42
C GLU A 169 -14.59 -5.69 -23.28
N ARG A 170 -15.26 -4.61 -22.85
CA ARG A 170 -15.25 -3.33 -23.57
C ARG A 170 -13.85 -2.78 -23.80
N LEU A 171 -12.98 -2.87 -22.81
CA LEU A 171 -11.60 -2.40 -22.90
C LEU A 171 -10.78 -3.26 -23.87
N ALA A 172 -10.98 -4.58 -23.87
CA ALA A 172 -10.33 -5.49 -24.80
C ALA A 172 -10.80 -5.26 -26.25
N GLU A 173 -12.12 -5.14 -26.48
CA GLU A 173 -12.70 -4.82 -27.78
C GLU A 173 -12.17 -3.50 -28.36
N ALA A 174 -12.13 -2.44 -27.54
CA ALA A 174 -11.59 -1.16 -27.97
C ALA A 174 -10.08 -1.23 -28.26
N ALA A 175 -9.32 -2.06 -27.52
CA ALA A 175 -7.91 -2.31 -27.81
C ALA A 175 -7.74 -3.07 -29.13
N ASN A 176 -8.56 -4.10 -29.38
CA ASN A 176 -8.55 -4.87 -30.64
C ASN A 176 -8.83 -3.98 -31.83
N ALA A 177 -9.93 -3.20 -31.80
CA ALA A 177 -10.32 -2.27 -32.83
C ALA A 177 -9.30 -1.13 -33.08
N SER A 178 -8.47 -0.82 -32.11
CA SER A 178 -7.40 0.17 -32.23
C SER A 178 -6.11 -0.39 -32.84
N LEU A 179 -5.96 -1.72 -32.92
CA LEU A 179 -4.78 -2.40 -33.47
C LEU A 179 -5.05 -2.90 -34.89
N THR A 180 -4.99 -1.98 -35.85
CA THR A 180 -5.25 -2.24 -37.29
C THR A 180 -4.00 -2.05 -38.13
N SER A 181 -4.02 -2.54 -39.37
CA SER A 181 -2.93 -2.33 -40.33
C SER A 181 -2.78 -0.86 -40.78
N GLN A 182 -3.76 0.00 -40.50
CA GLN A 182 -3.83 1.38 -41.01
C GLN A 182 -3.21 2.42 -40.06
N ILE A 183 -3.00 2.09 -38.80
CA ILE A 183 -2.41 3.03 -37.84
C ILE A 183 -0.88 3.05 -37.93
N SER A 184 -0.25 4.15 -37.49
CA SER A 184 1.21 4.26 -37.48
C SER A 184 1.85 3.23 -36.55
N GLN A 185 3.04 2.79 -36.90
CA GLN A 185 3.79 1.79 -36.08
C GLN A 185 4.17 2.31 -34.70
N GLU A 186 4.41 3.62 -34.57
CA GLU A 186 4.59 4.27 -33.27
C GLU A 186 3.33 4.18 -32.40
N ARG A 187 2.15 4.36 -33.04
CA ARG A 187 0.87 4.21 -32.34
C ARG A 187 0.66 2.77 -31.91
N TRP A 188 0.99 1.81 -32.78
CA TRP A 188 1.01 0.38 -32.46
C TRP A 188 1.86 0.09 -31.22
N ALA A 189 3.13 0.52 -31.21
CA ALA A 189 4.05 0.32 -30.09
C ALA A 189 3.49 0.91 -28.79
N THR A 190 2.90 2.11 -28.85
CA THR A 190 2.30 2.78 -27.70
C THR A 190 1.11 2.01 -27.12
N ILE A 191 0.26 1.44 -27.98
CA ILE A 191 -0.92 0.68 -27.56
C ILE A 191 -0.49 -0.63 -26.92
N ILE A 192 0.40 -1.41 -27.55
CA ILE A 192 0.83 -2.71 -27.01
C ILE A 192 1.60 -2.58 -25.69
N ASP A 193 2.39 -1.53 -25.53
CA ASP A 193 3.02 -1.24 -24.24
C ASP A 193 1.98 -0.97 -23.12
N ALA A 194 0.89 -0.30 -23.45
CA ALA A 194 -0.20 -0.06 -22.52
C ALA A 194 -1.01 -1.34 -22.25
N VAL A 195 -1.28 -2.14 -23.29
CA VAL A 195 -1.97 -3.44 -23.19
C VAL A 195 -1.18 -4.40 -22.30
N ALA A 196 0.13 -4.50 -22.48
CA ALA A 196 0.98 -5.44 -21.74
C ALA A 196 0.92 -5.25 -20.21
N LEU A 197 0.55 -4.06 -19.74
CA LEU A 197 0.39 -3.71 -18.33
C LEU A 197 -1.07 -3.77 -17.86
N SER A 198 -2.03 -3.81 -18.78
CA SER A 198 -3.46 -3.79 -18.50
C SER A 198 -3.97 -5.19 -18.10
N PRO A 199 -5.04 -5.29 -17.29
CA PRO A 199 -5.68 -6.58 -16.98
C PRO A 199 -6.28 -7.30 -18.21
N VAL A 200 -6.39 -6.65 -19.35
CA VAL A 200 -6.88 -7.26 -20.61
C VAL A 200 -5.78 -7.85 -21.50
N HIS A 201 -4.53 -7.85 -21.05
CA HIS A 201 -3.36 -8.25 -21.84
C HIS A 201 -3.46 -9.66 -22.50
N LEU A 202 -4.16 -10.60 -21.87
CA LEU A 202 -4.41 -11.95 -22.41
C LEU A 202 -5.68 -12.05 -23.29
N ARG A 203 -6.41 -10.95 -23.48
CA ARG A 203 -7.68 -10.93 -24.22
C ARG A 203 -7.58 -10.12 -25.52
N VAL A 204 -6.44 -9.47 -25.75
CA VAL A 204 -6.26 -8.59 -26.91
C VAL A 204 -5.75 -9.38 -28.09
N VAL A 205 -6.54 -9.35 -29.17
CA VAL A 205 -6.22 -9.91 -30.49
C VAL A 205 -6.35 -8.79 -31.50
N PRO A 206 -5.29 -8.43 -32.25
CA PRO A 206 -5.35 -7.33 -33.20
C PRO A 206 -6.27 -7.64 -34.40
N GLU A 207 -7.01 -6.65 -34.89
CA GLU A 207 -7.82 -6.78 -36.10
C GLU A 207 -6.96 -6.88 -37.36
N GLY A 208 -5.75 -6.31 -37.36
CA GLY A 208 -4.81 -6.42 -38.47
C GLY A 208 -3.44 -5.90 -38.06
N ILE A 209 -2.40 -6.49 -38.62
CA ILE A 209 -1.00 -6.08 -38.39
C ILE A 209 -0.50 -5.23 -39.59
N PRO A 210 0.49 -4.33 -39.36
CA PRO A 210 1.19 -3.64 -40.46
C PRO A 210 1.78 -4.64 -41.44
N ALA A 211 1.64 -4.36 -42.76
CA ALA A 211 2.14 -5.25 -43.82
C ALA A 211 3.68 -5.40 -43.76
N GLU A 212 4.38 -4.33 -43.45
CA GLU A 212 5.84 -4.28 -43.29
C GLU A 212 6.20 -3.72 -41.92
N PRO A 213 6.24 -4.56 -40.87
CA PRO A 213 6.57 -4.09 -39.54
C PRO A 213 8.03 -3.62 -39.44
N ALA A 214 8.25 -2.40 -38.97
CA ALA A 214 9.59 -1.87 -38.70
C ALA A 214 10.27 -2.61 -37.55
N GLU A 215 11.59 -2.64 -37.56
CA GLU A 215 12.35 -3.37 -36.54
C GLU A 215 12.07 -2.83 -35.12
N GLU A 216 11.88 -1.52 -34.97
CA GLU A 216 11.53 -0.88 -33.69
C GLU A 216 10.21 -1.42 -33.13
N LEU A 217 9.20 -1.64 -33.96
CA LEU A 217 7.94 -2.25 -33.54
C LEU A 217 8.14 -3.71 -33.16
N LEU A 218 8.91 -4.46 -33.95
CA LEU A 218 9.21 -5.87 -33.66
C LEU A 218 9.99 -6.04 -32.35
N GLU A 219 10.90 -5.12 -32.02
CA GLU A 219 11.60 -5.11 -30.72
C GLU A 219 10.62 -4.89 -29.55
N VAL A 220 9.67 -3.96 -29.69
CA VAL A 220 8.64 -3.75 -28.67
C VAL A 220 7.80 -5.01 -28.49
N VAL A 221 7.32 -5.62 -29.58
CA VAL A 221 6.55 -6.88 -29.53
C VAL A 221 7.34 -8.00 -28.85
N ARG A 222 8.62 -8.19 -29.21
CA ARG A 222 9.50 -9.19 -28.56
C ARG A 222 9.61 -8.96 -27.05
N ARG A 223 9.80 -7.70 -26.63
CA ARG A 223 9.93 -7.31 -25.23
C ARG A 223 8.71 -7.68 -24.38
N VAL A 224 7.51 -7.50 -24.93
CA VAL A 224 6.24 -7.72 -24.21
C VAL A 224 5.56 -9.05 -24.57
N SER A 225 6.19 -9.88 -25.40
CA SER A 225 5.62 -11.11 -25.96
C SER A 225 5.02 -12.07 -24.94
N MET A 226 5.62 -12.17 -23.74
CA MET A 226 5.09 -13.02 -22.67
C MET A 226 3.83 -12.45 -22.03
N SER A 227 3.66 -11.13 -22.04
CA SER A 227 2.45 -10.48 -21.49
C SER A 227 1.28 -10.51 -22.49
N ILE A 228 1.57 -10.48 -23.80
CA ILE A 228 0.58 -10.41 -24.88
C ILE A 228 0.84 -11.50 -25.95
N PRO A 229 0.72 -12.79 -25.59
CA PRO A 229 1.15 -13.89 -26.45
C PRO A 229 0.41 -13.94 -27.80
N ASP A 230 -0.88 -13.61 -27.83
CA ASP A 230 -1.68 -13.65 -29.07
C ASP A 230 -1.24 -12.54 -30.04
N VAL A 231 -0.95 -11.34 -29.54
CA VAL A 231 -0.36 -10.28 -30.36
C VAL A 231 1.01 -10.69 -30.88
N ALA A 232 1.88 -11.25 -30.06
CA ALA A 232 3.21 -11.71 -30.49
C ALA A 232 3.10 -12.78 -31.58
N THR A 233 2.17 -13.71 -31.43
CA THR A 233 1.92 -14.78 -32.41
C THR A 233 1.45 -14.22 -33.75
N SER A 234 0.64 -13.16 -33.77
CA SER A 234 0.22 -12.47 -34.99
C SER A 234 1.39 -11.91 -35.81
N PHE A 235 2.48 -11.52 -35.13
CA PHE A 235 3.74 -11.11 -35.75
C PHE A 235 4.72 -12.27 -36.03
N GLY A 236 4.31 -13.52 -35.82
CA GLY A 236 5.19 -14.70 -35.96
C GLY A 236 6.27 -14.80 -34.86
N ILE A 237 6.13 -14.05 -33.77
CA ILE A 237 7.10 -14.02 -32.66
C ILE A 237 6.65 -15.01 -31.59
N LYS A 238 7.51 -15.97 -31.26
CA LYS A 238 7.27 -16.91 -30.15
C LYS A 238 7.48 -16.20 -28.81
N PRO A 239 6.52 -16.27 -27.86
CA PRO A 239 6.68 -15.72 -26.53
C PRO A 239 7.93 -16.29 -25.85
N THR A 240 8.86 -15.42 -25.47
CA THR A 240 10.13 -15.81 -24.87
C THR A 240 10.24 -15.16 -23.49
N PRO A 241 10.54 -15.93 -22.42
CA PRO A 241 10.69 -15.35 -21.10
C PRO A 241 11.83 -14.32 -21.07
N PRO A 242 11.68 -13.19 -20.34
CA PRO A 242 12.72 -12.19 -20.25
C PRO A 242 14.01 -12.84 -19.73
N ARG A 243 15.13 -12.56 -20.40
CA ARG A 243 16.45 -13.03 -19.93
C ARG A 243 16.64 -12.52 -18.49
N ARG A 244 16.59 -13.42 -17.52
CA ARG A 244 17.00 -13.09 -16.14
C ARG A 244 18.46 -12.64 -16.22
N ASN A 245 18.70 -11.34 -16.04
CA ASN A 245 20.03 -10.83 -15.78
C ASN A 245 20.55 -11.53 -14.52
N ARG A 246 21.31 -12.62 -14.70
CA ARG A 246 22.06 -13.22 -13.61
C ARG A 246 23.06 -12.15 -13.16
N ARG A 247 22.75 -11.47 -12.05
CA ARG A 247 23.77 -10.70 -11.34
C ARG A 247 24.96 -11.62 -11.14
N PRO A 248 26.17 -11.22 -11.56
CA PRO A 248 27.37 -12.02 -11.33
C PRO A 248 27.46 -12.29 -9.82
N ARG A 249 27.57 -13.58 -9.45
CA ARG A 249 27.85 -13.97 -8.07
C ARG A 249 29.14 -13.29 -7.66
N ARG A 250 29.08 -12.44 -6.64
CA ARG A 250 30.29 -11.94 -6.00
C ARG A 250 31.12 -13.15 -5.58
N PRO A 251 32.44 -13.23 -5.94
CA PRO A 251 33.29 -14.30 -5.43
C PRO A 251 33.33 -14.21 -3.90
N ALA A 252 33.21 -15.35 -3.23
CA ALA A 252 33.40 -15.45 -1.80
C ALA A 252 34.83 -14.99 -1.50
N ALA A 253 34.99 -14.02 -0.61
CA ALA A 253 36.30 -13.65 -0.09
C ALA A 253 36.82 -14.83 0.76
N SER A 254 37.99 -15.32 0.36
CA SER A 254 38.82 -16.29 1.11
C SER A 254 39.44 -15.60 2.31
#